data_59b3586bdffe6b307c795a8d370f79b3
#
_entry.id   59b3586bdffe6b307c795a8d370f79b3
#
_cell.length_a   1.000
_cell.length_b   1.000
_cell.length_c   1.000
_cell.angle_alpha   90.00
_cell.angle_beta   90.00
_cell.angle_gamma   90.00
#
_symmetry.space_group_name_H-M   'P 1'
#
loop_
_entity.id
_entity.type
_entity.pdbx_description
1 polymer ?
#
loop_
_entity_poly.entity_id
_entity_poly.type
_entity_poly.pdbx_seq_one_letter_code
_entity_poly.pdbx_strand_id
1 'polypeptide(L)'
;MYQTIIFDEVYTASLYCQDFLCKKHGVETIGDGNNGYGLWKEYESEFWVEIDKLLGAGYTLVFISHEAEETIGEGKNKTVKKIPKGDKRSIKPIIDNSDIVVYLTSNGVDEDGRVIKSTGWLAETDEFFARSRFDYIDTVITEYTAESLAEAIATAIERQEQSEGISAVSYEEQKQSLSSAKVDFESIKKESLALLTHLSEEGVDIDVLLDLVAKHLGAGVKLSEAKVNQLEVLILLLDDLKELEANLEEQE
;
A
#
# COMPACT_ATOMS: atom_id res chain seq x y z
N MET A 1 10.04 14.28 -15.26
CA MET A 1 9.48 12.91 -15.07
C MET A 1 8.14 13.11 -14.40
N TYR A 2 7.07 12.42 -14.83
CA TYR A 2 5.76 12.54 -14.17
C TYR A 2 5.82 11.84 -12.81
N GLN A 3 5.22 12.43 -11.78
CA GLN A 3 5.17 11.88 -10.42
C GLN A 3 3.78 11.44 -10.03
N THR A 4 2.74 11.92 -10.73
CA THR A 4 1.34 11.65 -10.44
C THR A 4 0.68 10.98 -11.63
N ILE A 5 -0.10 9.94 -11.36
CA ILE A 5 -0.94 9.24 -12.34
C ILE A 5 -2.39 9.40 -11.91
N ILE A 6 -3.24 9.80 -12.85
CA ILE A 6 -4.66 10.02 -12.61
C ILE A 6 -5.47 8.96 -13.38
N PHE A 7 -6.31 8.23 -12.67
CA PHE A 7 -7.29 7.30 -13.25
C PHE A 7 -8.64 8.00 -13.36
N ASP A 8 -9.01 8.43 -14.56
CA ASP A 8 -10.29 9.07 -14.87
C ASP A 8 -11.07 8.19 -15.87
N GLU A 9 -11.99 7.36 -15.44
CA GLU A 9 -12.45 7.11 -14.05
C GLU A 9 -12.22 5.64 -13.68
N VAL A 10 -12.23 5.36 -12.38
CA VAL A 10 -11.81 4.06 -11.84
C VAL A 10 -12.72 2.89 -12.23
N TYR A 11 -14.03 3.13 -12.39
CA TYR A 11 -14.97 2.08 -12.80
C TYR A 11 -14.69 1.63 -14.23
N THR A 12 -14.41 2.55 -15.16
CA THR A 12 -14.03 2.22 -16.54
C THR A 12 -12.71 1.46 -16.58
N ALA A 13 -11.72 1.85 -15.78
CA ALA A 13 -10.46 1.11 -15.66
C ALA A 13 -10.71 -0.35 -15.20
N SER A 14 -11.64 -0.54 -14.26
CA SER A 14 -12.01 -1.86 -13.79
C SER A 14 -12.67 -2.73 -14.85
N LEU A 15 -13.49 -2.13 -15.71
CA LEU A 15 -14.11 -2.83 -16.85
C LEU A 15 -13.07 -3.27 -17.89
N TYR A 16 -12.04 -2.46 -18.14
CA TYR A 16 -10.92 -2.85 -19.01
C TYR A 16 -10.14 -4.05 -18.47
N CYS A 17 -9.95 -4.12 -17.16
CA CYS A 17 -9.32 -5.28 -16.52
C CYS A 17 -10.19 -6.53 -16.69
N GLN A 18 -11.52 -6.42 -16.54
CA GLN A 18 -12.43 -7.54 -16.78
C GLN A 18 -12.39 -8.00 -18.25
N ASP A 19 -12.42 -7.07 -19.20
CA ASP A 19 -12.32 -7.36 -20.63
C ASP A 19 -10.98 -8.05 -20.99
N PHE A 20 -9.88 -7.58 -20.40
CA PHE A 20 -8.57 -8.23 -20.55
C PHE A 20 -8.61 -9.68 -20.08
N LEU A 21 -9.17 -9.97 -18.92
CA LEU A 21 -9.27 -11.34 -18.41
C LEU A 21 -10.22 -12.21 -19.25
N CYS A 22 -11.35 -11.66 -19.72
CA CYS A 22 -12.23 -12.37 -20.61
C CYS A 22 -11.52 -12.80 -21.91
N LYS A 23 -10.73 -11.89 -22.50
CA LYS A 23 -9.93 -12.19 -23.69
C LYS A 23 -8.81 -13.20 -23.40
N LYS A 24 -8.13 -13.07 -22.27
CA LYS A 24 -7.08 -13.99 -21.82
C LYS A 24 -7.59 -15.43 -21.67
N HIS A 25 -8.81 -15.60 -21.18
CA HIS A 25 -9.42 -16.90 -20.94
C HIS A 25 -10.37 -17.37 -22.05
N GLY A 26 -10.62 -16.56 -23.09
CA GLY A 26 -11.51 -16.90 -24.20
C GLY A 26 -12.97 -17.05 -23.79
N VAL A 27 -13.45 -16.25 -22.83
CA VAL A 27 -14.82 -16.24 -22.33
C VAL A 27 -15.52 -14.91 -22.67
N GLU A 28 -16.84 -14.90 -22.71
CA GLU A 28 -17.62 -13.70 -23.04
C GLU A 28 -17.73 -12.75 -21.85
N THR A 29 -17.92 -13.30 -20.64
CA THR A 29 -18.03 -12.52 -19.42
C THR A 29 -17.17 -13.10 -18.31
N ILE A 30 -16.86 -12.25 -17.31
CA ILE A 30 -16.11 -12.66 -16.11
C ILE A 30 -16.77 -13.85 -15.40
N GLY A 31 -18.10 -13.94 -15.44
CA GLY A 31 -18.87 -15.02 -14.82
C GLY A 31 -18.73 -16.38 -15.52
N ASP A 32 -18.42 -16.41 -16.81
CA ASP A 32 -18.35 -17.63 -17.61
C ASP A 32 -17.06 -18.42 -17.42
N GLY A 33 -16.03 -17.78 -16.86
CA GLY A 33 -14.74 -18.42 -16.63
C GLY A 33 -14.76 -19.44 -15.50
N ASN A 34 -13.66 -20.22 -15.38
CA ASN A 34 -13.46 -21.20 -14.33
C ASN A 34 -14.65 -22.16 -14.16
N ASN A 35 -15.11 -22.78 -15.28
CA ASN A 35 -16.25 -23.69 -15.30
C ASN A 35 -17.56 -23.10 -14.72
N GLY A 36 -17.80 -21.80 -14.93
CA GLY A 36 -19.00 -21.11 -14.46
C GLY A 36 -18.91 -20.58 -13.03
N TYR A 37 -17.77 -20.72 -12.35
CA TYR A 37 -17.53 -20.09 -11.04
C TYR A 37 -17.07 -18.63 -11.15
N GLY A 38 -16.68 -18.19 -12.35
CA GLY A 38 -16.20 -16.87 -12.66
C GLY A 38 -14.71 -16.66 -12.36
N LEU A 39 -14.16 -15.61 -12.97
CA LEU A 39 -12.75 -15.17 -12.80
C LEU A 39 -12.62 -14.10 -11.73
N TRP A 40 -13.57 -13.98 -10.82
CA TRP A 40 -13.69 -12.88 -9.85
C TRP A 40 -12.48 -12.71 -8.94
N LYS A 41 -11.86 -13.83 -8.50
CA LYS A 41 -10.67 -13.78 -7.65
C LYS A 41 -9.44 -13.35 -8.45
N GLU A 42 -9.32 -13.82 -9.69
CA GLU A 42 -8.23 -13.41 -10.58
C GLU A 42 -8.36 -11.92 -10.94
N TYR A 43 -9.58 -11.46 -11.22
CA TYR A 43 -9.87 -10.05 -11.48
C TYR A 43 -9.46 -9.13 -10.29
N GLU A 44 -9.84 -9.49 -9.07
CA GLU A 44 -9.47 -8.74 -7.87
C GLU A 44 -7.94 -8.64 -7.72
N SER A 45 -7.25 -9.76 -7.91
CA SER A 45 -5.79 -9.82 -7.83
C SER A 45 -5.12 -9.05 -8.97
N GLU A 46 -5.54 -9.23 -10.22
CA GLU A 46 -4.94 -8.61 -11.40
C GLU A 46 -5.08 -7.09 -11.35
N PHE A 47 -6.29 -6.60 -11.02
CA PHE A 47 -6.57 -5.17 -10.94
C PHE A 47 -5.71 -4.48 -9.87
N TRP A 48 -5.58 -5.10 -8.69
CA TRP A 48 -4.79 -4.53 -7.60
C TRP A 48 -3.28 -4.62 -7.84
N VAL A 49 -2.79 -5.72 -8.39
CA VAL A 49 -1.35 -5.91 -8.66
C VAL A 49 -0.80 -4.83 -9.59
N GLU A 50 -1.56 -4.42 -10.61
CA GLU A 50 -1.09 -3.36 -11.51
C GLU A 50 -1.06 -1.99 -10.82
N ILE A 51 -2.00 -1.70 -9.93
CA ILE A 51 -2.01 -0.48 -9.09
C ILE A 51 -0.83 -0.51 -8.11
N ASP A 52 -0.61 -1.64 -7.44
CA ASP A 52 0.47 -1.82 -6.46
C ASP A 52 1.86 -1.64 -7.08
N LYS A 53 2.06 -2.10 -8.31
CA LYS A 53 3.30 -1.84 -9.07
C LYS A 53 3.58 -0.35 -9.27
N LEU A 54 2.54 0.45 -9.52
CA LEU A 54 2.68 1.91 -9.68
C LEU A 54 3.01 2.57 -8.35
N LEU A 55 2.35 2.15 -7.26
CA LEU A 55 2.66 2.61 -5.91
C LEU A 55 4.10 2.24 -5.52
N GLY A 56 4.50 0.98 -5.74
CA GLY A 56 5.86 0.51 -5.48
C GLY A 56 6.93 1.20 -6.32
N ALA A 57 6.57 1.71 -7.50
CA ALA A 57 7.44 2.55 -8.32
C ALA A 57 7.54 4.01 -7.82
N GLY A 58 6.79 4.38 -6.77
CA GLY A 58 6.83 5.70 -6.14
C GLY A 58 5.94 6.75 -6.81
N TYR A 59 4.93 6.34 -7.58
CA TYR A 59 3.96 7.28 -8.12
C TYR A 59 2.88 7.65 -7.09
N THR A 60 2.49 8.92 -7.07
CA THR A 60 1.26 9.35 -6.44
C THR A 60 0.09 8.98 -7.35
N LEU A 61 -0.92 8.29 -6.81
CA LEU A 61 -2.10 7.88 -7.58
C LEU A 61 -3.31 8.71 -7.17
N VAL A 62 -4.03 9.23 -8.17
CA VAL A 62 -5.30 9.93 -8.00
C VAL A 62 -6.37 9.15 -8.74
N PHE A 63 -7.42 8.78 -8.04
CA PHE A 63 -8.55 8.04 -8.60
C PHE A 63 -9.78 8.95 -8.63
N ILE A 64 -10.35 9.13 -9.82
CA ILE A 64 -11.61 9.82 -10.00
C ILE A 64 -12.72 8.77 -10.11
N SER A 65 -13.80 8.98 -9.37
CA SER A 65 -14.97 8.12 -9.39
C SER A 65 -16.24 8.95 -9.42
N HIS A 66 -17.25 8.51 -10.18
CA HIS A 66 -18.60 9.00 -10.03
C HIS A 66 -19.20 8.55 -8.70
N GLU A 67 -20.26 9.19 -8.25
CA GLU A 67 -21.05 8.73 -7.13
C GLU A 67 -21.98 7.56 -7.50
N ALA A 68 -22.22 6.69 -6.55
CA ALA A 68 -23.28 5.69 -6.55
C ALA A 68 -24.03 5.76 -5.22
N GLU A 69 -25.23 5.23 -5.20
CA GLU A 69 -26.04 5.17 -3.98
C GLU A 69 -25.99 3.77 -3.37
N GLU A 70 -25.75 3.70 -2.08
CA GLU A 70 -25.86 2.48 -1.28
C GLU A 70 -26.93 2.65 -0.20
N THR A 71 -27.83 1.67 -0.09
CA THR A 71 -28.81 1.66 0.99
C THR A 71 -28.22 0.98 2.21
N ILE A 72 -28.08 1.72 3.30
CA ILE A 72 -27.55 1.25 4.58
C ILE A 72 -28.69 1.06 5.59
N GLY A 73 -28.64 0.00 6.39
CA GLY A 73 -29.62 -0.31 7.42
C GLY A 73 -30.74 -1.23 6.96
N GLU A 74 -31.62 -1.58 7.91
CA GLU A 74 -32.73 -2.50 7.71
C GLU A 74 -34.08 -1.89 8.11
N GLY A 75 -35.14 -2.35 7.46
CA GLY A 75 -36.52 -1.98 7.81
C GLY A 75 -36.81 -0.49 7.63
N LYS A 76 -37.29 0.15 8.71
CA LYS A 76 -37.64 1.58 8.71
C LYS A 76 -36.46 2.54 8.89
N ASN A 77 -35.29 2.00 9.23
CA ASN A 77 -34.04 2.77 9.44
C ASN A 77 -33.11 2.70 8.23
N LYS A 78 -33.67 2.58 7.03
CA LYS A 78 -32.90 2.64 5.80
C LYS A 78 -32.51 4.07 5.48
N THR A 79 -31.22 4.31 5.31
CA THR A 79 -30.66 5.56 4.77
C THR A 79 -29.97 5.28 3.45
N VAL A 80 -30.03 6.24 2.53
CA VAL A 80 -29.29 6.18 1.27
C VAL A 80 -28.05 7.02 1.43
N LYS A 81 -26.89 6.40 1.17
CA LYS A 81 -25.59 7.05 1.27
C LYS A 81 -24.91 7.06 -0.07
N LYS A 82 -24.32 8.19 -0.43
CA LYS A 82 -23.48 8.33 -1.62
C LYS A 82 -22.09 7.77 -1.34
N ILE A 83 -21.62 6.91 -2.24
CA ILE A 83 -20.33 6.25 -2.16
C ILE A 83 -19.62 6.34 -3.51
N PRO A 84 -18.30 6.12 -3.58
CA PRO A 84 -17.60 6.00 -4.86
C PRO A 84 -18.17 4.83 -5.67
N LYS A 85 -18.45 5.09 -6.95
CA LYS A 85 -18.98 4.10 -7.89
C LYS A 85 -17.90 3.09 -8.27
N GLY A 86 -18.21 1.81 -8.16
CA GLY A 86 -17.34 0.72 -8.61
C GLY A 86 -17.80 -0.65 -8.14
N ASP A 87 -17.18 -1.68 -8.70
CA ASP A 87 -17.32 -3.04 -8.19
C ASP A 87 -16.57 -3.16 -6.85
N LYS A 88 -17.14 -3.93 -5.90
CA LYS A 88 -16.53 -4.10 -4.56
C LYS A 88 -15.10 -4.64 -4.61
N ARG A 89 -14.74 -5.40 -5.65
CA ARG A 89 -13.40 -5.98 -5.81
C ARG A 89 -12.36 -5.00 -6.35
N SER A 90 -12.80 -3.96 -7.06
CA SER A 90 -11.92 -2.91 -7.59
C SER A 90 -11.89 -1.67 -6.71
N ILE A 91 -13.07 -1.14 -6.33
CA ILE A 91 -13.15 0.13 -5.62
C ILE A 91 -12.79 0.02 -4.14
N LYS A 92 -13.17 -1.09 -3.47
CA LYS A 92 -12.92 -1.24 -2.04
C LYS A 92 -11.42 -1.24 -1.70
N PRO A 93 -10.53 -2.00 -2.38
CA PRO A 93 -9.09 -1.92 -2.11
C PRO A 93 -8.51 -0.51 -2.35
N ILE A 94 -9.00 0.22 -3.34
CA ILE A 94 -8.59 1.61 -3.59
C ILE A 94 -8.98 2.49 -2.41
N ILE A 95 -10.24 2.44 -1.97
CA ILE A 95 -10.73 3.20 -0.83
C ILE A 95 -9.93 2.84 0.43
N ASP A 96 -9.73 1.57 0.69
CA ASP A 96 -9.04 1.09 1.90
C ASP A 96 -7.57 1.53 1.97
N ASN A 97 -6.91 1.69 0.82
CA ASN A 97 -5.50 2.10 0.73
C ASN A 97 -5.28 3.59 0.46
N SER A 98 -6.33 4.34 0.06
CA SER A 98 -6.21 5.79 -0.13
C SER A 98 -6.02 6.52 1.20
N ASP A 99 -5.11 7.50 1.25
CA ASP A 99 -4.91 8.35 2.42
C ASP A 99 -6.06 9.33 2.61
N ILE A 100 -6.63 9.80 1.50
CA ILE A 100 -7.75 10.74 1.48
C ILE A 100 -8.79 10.26 0.47
N VAL A 101 -10.06 10.28 0.85
CA VAL A 101 -11.21 10.15 -0.06
C VAL A 101 -12.04 11.42 0.08
N VAL A 102 -12.09 12.21 -0.99
CA VAL A 102 -12.80 13.49 -1.03
C VAL A 102 -14.14 13.31 -1.74
N TYR A 103 -15.22 13.75 -1.09
CA TYR A 103 -16.49 13.91 -1.75
C TYR A 103 -16.61 15.36 -2.25
N LEU A 104 -16.89 15.53 -3.55
CA LEU A 104 -16.98 16.85 -4.18
C LEU A 104 -18.44 17.23 -4.41
N THR A 105 -18.83 18.43 -3.92
CA THR A 105 -20.13 19.04 -4.22
C THR A 105 -19.95 20.23 -5.14
N SER A 106 -20.77 20.27 -6.20
CA SER A 106 -20.79 21.41 -7.12
C SER A 106 -21.44 22.62 -6.48
N ASN A 107 -20.83 23.78 -6.61
CA ASN A 107 -21.37 25.07 -6.18
C ASN A 107 -22.13 25.82 -7.30
N GLY A 108 -22.34 25.15 -8.44
CA GLY A 108 -23.05 25.71 -9.59
C GLY A 108 -22.22 26.69 -10.42
N VAL A 109 -22.88 27.72 -10.92
CA VAL A 109 -22.27 28.78 -11.75
C VAL A 109 -22.55 30.13 -11.15
N ASP A 110 -21.65 31.10 -11.41
CA ASP A 110 -21.82 32.50 -11.02
C ASP A 110 -22.78 33.24 -11.96
N GLU A 111 -22.98 34.52 -11.69
CA GLU A 111 -23.86 35.41 -12.49
C GLU A 111 -23.40 35.56 -13.96
N ASP A 112 -22.10 35.34 -14.20
CA ASP A 112 -21.51 35.38 -15.55
C ASP A 112 -21.56 34.01 -16.27
N GLY A 113 -22.11 32.96 -15.61
CA GLY A 113 -22.19 31.60 -16.15
C GLY A 113 -20.88 30.80 -16.01
N ARG A 114 -19.91 31.26 -15.20
CA ARG A 114 -18.66 30.56 -14.95
C ARG A 114 -18.87 29.57 -13.83
N VAL A 115 -18.23 28.39 -13.95
CA VAL A 115 -18.28 27.33 -12.91
C VAL A 115 -17.61 27.84 -11.63
N ILE A 116 -18.36 27.82 -10.52
CA ILE A 116 -17.83 28.06 -9.18
C ILE A 116 -17.07 26.80 -8.74
N LYS A 117 -15.89 26.98 -8.13
CA LYS A 117 -15.10 25.85 -7.62
C LYS A 117 -15.92 25.00 -6.65
N SER A 118 -15.82 23.69 -6.79
CA SER A 118 -16.52 22.73 -5.92
C SER A 118 -16.05 22.84 -4.48
N THR A 119 -16.90 22.42 -3.54
CA THR A 119 -16.51 22.17 -2.15
C THR A 119 -16.05 20.72 -2.00
N GLY A 120 -14.89 20.52 -1.39
CA GLY A 120 -14.35 19.20 -1.04
C GLY A 120 -14.64 18.86 0.42
N TRP A 121 -15.21 17.70 0.66
CA TRP A 121 -15.49 17.14 1.99
C TRP A 121 -14.52 16.00 2.26
N LEU A 122 -13.80 16.07 3.38
CA LEU A 122 -12.77 15.12 3.79
C LEU A 122 -13.19 14.24 4.99
N ALA A 123 -14.37 14.49 5.52
CA ALA A 123 -14.98 13.71 6.58
C ALA A 123 -16.34 13.16 6.16
N GLU A 124 -16.63 11.97 6.62
CA GLU A 124 -17.87 11.24 6.36
C GLU A 124 -19.08 11.91 7.03
N THR A 125 -20.24 11.81 6.38
CA THR A 125 -21.54 12.19 6.93
C THR A 125 -22.54 11.05 6.75
N ASP A 126 -23.77 11.23 7.21
CA ASP A 126 -24.85 10.28 6.96
C ASP A 126 -25.26 10.21 5.47
N GLU A 127 -24.95 11.26 4.69
CA GLU A 127 -25.36 11.39 3.29
C GLU A 127 -24.30 10.88 2.29
N PHE A 128 -23.02 10.98 2.63
CA PHE A 128 -21.93 10.58 1.74
C PHE A 128 -20.71 10.03 2.48
N PHE A 129 -19.92 9.23 1.76
CA PHE A 129 -18.66 8.71 2.21
C PHE A 129 -17.53 9.67 1.83
N ALA A 130 -16.71 10.03 2.82
CA ALA A 130 -15.44 10.71 2.68
C ALA A 130 -14.57 10.33 3.86
N ARG A 131 -13.25 10.44 3.75
CA ARG A 131 -12.35 10.22 4.89
C ARG A 131 -10.97 10.80 4.65
N SER A 132 -10.25 11.05 5.73
CA SER A 132 -8.82 11.33 5.73
C SER A 132 -8.11 10.47 6.78
N ARG A 133 -6.84 10.15 6.54
CA ARG A 133 -5.92 9.56 7.54
C ARG A 133 -5.18 10.63 8.33
N PHE A 134 -5.33 11.90 7.95
CA PHE A 134 -4.71 13.03 8.66
C PHE A 134 -5.67 13.52 9.74
N ASP A 135 -5.35 13.29 11.01
CA ASP A 135 -6.20 13.62 12.15
C ASP A 135 -6.44 15.12 12.32
N TYR A 136 -5.47 15.96 11.92
CA TYR A 136 -5.51 17.41 12.09
C TYR A 136 -5.94 18.18 10.84
N ILE A 137 -6.45 17.48 9.79
CA ILE A 137 -6.90 18.11 8.55
C ILE A 137 -8.26 18.78 8.72
N ASP A 138 -8.44 19.91 8.06
CA ASP A 138 -9.75 20.56 7.99
C ASP A 138 -10.72 19.66 7.20
N THR A 139 -11.91 19.43 7.74
CA THR A 139 -12.88 18.48 7.17
C THR A 139 -13.57 19.00 5.92
N VAL A 140 -13.43 20.29 5.60
CA VAL A 140 -14.06 20.95 4.46
C VAL A 140 -13.09 21.92 3.78
N ILE A 141 -12.99 21.83 2.46
CA ILE A 141 -12.27 22.77 1.60
C ILE A 141 -13.32 23.45 0.71
N THR A 142 -13.65 24.70 0.97
CA THR A 142 -14.75 25.44 0.30
C THR A 142 -14.47 25.72 -1.18
N GLU A 143 -13.21 25.93 -1.55
CA GLU A 143 -12.76 26.11 -2.94
C GLU A 143 -11.73 25.01 -3.27
N TYR A 144 -12.24 23.83 -3.63
CA TYR A 144 -11.40 22.67 -3.85
C TYR A 144 -10.56 22.80 -5.11
N THR A 145 -9.26 22.73 -4.94
CA THR A 145 -8.23 22.66 -6.00
C THR A 145 -7.10 21.74 -5.56
N ALA A 146 -6.19 21.38 -6.45
CA ALA A 146 -5.01 20.62 -6.08
C ALA A 146 -4.13 21.39 -5.07
N GLU A 147 -4.03 22.71 -5.23
CA GLU A 147 -3.26 23.58 -4.35
C GLU A 147 -3.89 23.66 -2.96
N SER A 148 -5.22 23.86 -2.87
CA SER A 148 -5.90 23.94 -1.57
C SER A 148 -5.88 22.62 -0.80
N LEU A 149 -5.92 21.49 -1.51
CA LEU A 149 -5.72 20.17 -0.88
C LEU A 149 -4.29 20.01 -0.36
N ALA A 150 -3.29 20.38 -1.15
CA ALA A 150 -1.89 20.32 -0.73
C ALA A 150 -1.62 21.22 0.50
N GLU A 151 -2.19 22.41 0.54
CA GLU A 151 -2.12 23.31 1.68
C GLU A 151 -2.81 22.76 2.92
N ALA A 152 -3.99 22.13 2.76
CA ALA A 152 -4.69 21.49 3.86
C ALA A 152 -3.88 20.33 4.46
N ILE A 153 -3.22 19.51 3.62
CA ILE A 153 -2.33 18.44 4.06
C ILE A 153 -1.12 19.01 4.81
N ALA A 154 -0.43 20.01 4.24
CA ALA A 154 0.72 20.64 4.88
C ALA A 154 0.35 21.22 6.25
N THR A 155 -0.76 21.95 6.34
CA THR A 155 -1.27 22.49 7.60
C THR A 155 -1.61 21.40 8.61
N ALA A 156 -2.17 20.27 8.17
CA ALA A 156 -2.47 19.14 9.07
C ALA A 156 -1.19 18.55 9.65
N ILE A 157 -0.15 18.38 8.84
CA ILE A 157 1.18 17.90 9.28
C ILE A 157 1.80 18.86 10.29
N GLU A 158 1.80 20.17 10.02
CA GLU A 158 2.31 21.17 10.95
C GLU A 158 1.57 21.17 12.30
N ARG A 159 0.23 21.06 12.27
CA ARG A 159 -0.59 20.96 13.49
C ARG A 159 -0.28 19.69 14.29
N GLN A 160 -0.06 18.58 13.61
CA GLN A 160 0.33 17.32 14.24
C GLN A 160 1.71 17.44 14.91
N GLU A 161 2.71 17.98 14.21
CA GLU A 161 4.05 18.24 14.76
C GLU A 161 4.01 19.09 16.02
N GLN A 162 3.22 20.17 16.00
CA GLN A 162 3.05 21.06 17.15
C GLN A 162 2.33 20.39 18.33
N SER A 163 1.35 19.53 18.05
CA SER A 163 0.54 18.86 19.08
C SER A 163 1.24 17.68 19.72
N GLU A 164 1.96 16.89 18.93
CA GLU A 164 2.52 15.61 19.36
C GLU A 164 4.05 15.68 19.58
N GLY A 165 4.69 16.76 19.14
CA GLY A 165 6.15 16.93 19.24
C GLY A 165 6.93 15.96 18.34
N ILE A 166 6.27 15.42 17.32
CA ILE A 166 6.82 14.47 16.33
C ILE A 166 7.12 15.25 15.06
N SER A 167 8.34 15.14 14.54
CA SER A 167 8.69 15.74 13.24
C SER A 167 8.30 14.78 12.11
N ALA A 168 7.55 15.28 11.15
CA ALA A 168 7.22 14.50 9.95
C ALA A 168 8.48 14.28 9.11
N VAL A 169 8.71 13.04 8.72
CA VAL A 169 9.81 12.66 7.81
C VAL A 169 9.27 12.60 6.41
N SER A 170 9.86 13.36 5.48
CA SER A 170 9.44 13.33 4.08
C SER A 170 9.65 11.93 3.47
N TYR A 171 8.82 11.57 2.46
CA TYR A 171 8.98 10.32 1.73
C TYR A 171 10.39 10.15 1.13
N GLU A 172 11.01 11.25 0.68
CA GLU A 172 12.37 11.22 0.15
C GLU A 172 13.42 10.97 1.23
N GLU A 173 13.26 11.54 2.42
CA GLU A 173 14.11 11.25 3.57
C GLU A 173 13.92 9.81 4.06
N GLN A 174 12.68 9.32 4.12
CA GLN A 174 12.37 7.92 4.40
C GLN A 174 13.00 6.98 3.36
N LYS A 175 12.86 7.30 2.07
CA LYS A 175 13.47 6.55 0.97
C LYS A 175 15.00 6.62 1.00
N GLN A 176 15.58 7.76 1.36
CA GLN A 176 17.03 7.89 1.58
C GLN A 176 17.51 7.13 2.81
N SER A 177 16.77 7.16 3.91
CA SER A 177 17.07 6.36 5.10
C SER A 177 16.96 4.86 4.80
N LEU A 178 15.93 4.45 4.08
CA LEU A 178 15.77 3.06 3.61
C LEU A 178 16.79 2.69 2.52
N SER A 179 17.24 3.63 1.69
CA SER A 179 18.27 3.37 0.67
C SER A 179 19.69 3.43 1.24
N SER A 180 19.93 4.21 2.28
CA SER A 180 21.15 4.16 3.10
C SER A 180 21.14 2.95 4.06
N ALA A 181 19.97 2.47 4.45
CA ALA A 181 19.73 1.17 5.03
C ALA A 181 19.53 0.06 3.96
N LYS A 182 19.97 0.26 2.73
CA LYS A 182 20.29 -0.87 1.86
C LYS A 182 21.48 -1.57 2.51
N VAL A 183 21.12 -2.30 3.53
CA VAL A 183 21.91 -3.43 3.99
C VAL A 183 22.07 -4.26 2.73
N ASP A 184 23.25 -4.16 2.16
CA ASP A 184 23.57 -4.79 0.89
C ASP A 184 23.38 -6.30 1.10
N PHE A 185 22.39 -6.90 0.41
CA PHE A 185 22.14 -8.33 0.48
C PHE A 185 23.43 -9.15 0.37
N GLU A 186 24.33 -8.76 -0.54
CA GLU A 186 25.61 -9.42 -0.73
C GLU A 186 26.54 -9.24 0.49
N SER A 187 26.47 -8.09 1.15
CA SER A 187 27.23 -7.83 2.39
C SER A 187 26.73 -8.74 3.53
N ILE A 188 25.41 -8.77 3.78
CA ILE A 188 24.82 -9.63 4.83
C ILE A 188 25.06 -11.10 4.54
N LYS A 189 24.87 -11.53 3.30
CA LYS A 189 25.14 -12.90 2.90
C LYS A 189 26.61 -13.31 3.12
N LYS A 190 27.53 -12.41 2.76
CA LYS A 190 28.97 -12.63 2.97
C LYS A 190 29.33 -12.66 4.45
N GLU A 191 28.80 -11.75 5.25
CA GLU A 191 29.02 -11.69 6.70
C GLU A 191 28.46 -12.96 7.37
N SER A 192 27.24 -13.37 7.05
CA SER A 192 26.65 -14.61 7.55
C SER A 192 27.45 -15.86 7.19
N LEU A 193 27.97 -15.94 5.96
CA LEU A 193 28.83 -17.06 5.53
C LEU A 193 30.16 -17.08 6.27
N ALA A 194 30.78 -15.89 6.47
CA ALA A 194 32.04 -15.78 7.21
C ALA A 194 31.86 -16.21 8.67
N LEU A 195 30.77 -15.77 9.30
CA LEU A 195 30.47 -16.11 10.69
C LEU A 195 30.12 -17.59 10.89
N LEU A 196 29.37 -18.21 9.96
CA LEU A 196 29.15 -19.65 9.97
C LEU A 196 30.45 -20.43 9.86
N THR A 197 31.38 -19.99 9.01
CA THR A 197 32.69 -20.63 8.85
C THR A 197 33.51 -20.50 10.14
N HIS A 198 33.53 -19.29 10.72
CA HIS A 198 34.23 -19.03 11.96
C HIS A 198 33.70 -19.89 13.12
N LEU A 199 32.40 -19.93 13.35
CA LEU A 199 31.78 -20.76 14.39
C LEU A 199 32.07 -22.26 14.21
N SER A 200 32.12 -22.75 12.98
CA SER A 200 32.49 -24.11 12.67
C SER A 200 33.98 -24.41 12.99
N GLU A 201 34.88 -23.42 12.77
CA GLU A 201 36.30 -23.50 13.09
C GLU A 201 36.55 -23.47 14.61
N GLU A 202 35.73 -22.69 15.35
CA GLU A 202 35.75 -22.65 16.81
C GLU A 202 35.11 -23.89 17.48
N GLY A 203 34.66 -24.87 16.69
CA GLY A 203 34.23 -26.18 17.19
C GLY A 203 32.74 -26.26 17.50
N VAL A 204 31.90 -25.32 17.05
CA VAL A 204 30.45 -25.46 17.15
C VAL A 204 30.00 -26.63 16.30
N ASP A 205 29.13 -27.46 16.87
CA ASP A 205 28.58 -28.62 16.18
C ASP A 205 27.89 -28.20 14.87
N ILE A 206 28.30 -28.86 13.77
CA ILE A 206 27.79 -28.56 12.44
C ILE A 206 26.28 -28.74 12.33
N ASP A 207 25.70 -29.68 13.08
CA ASP A 207 24.27 -29.92 13.10
C ASP A 207 23.52 -28.74 13.72
N VAL A 208 24.07 -28.08 14.74
CA VAL A 208 23.50 -26.85 15.34
C VAL A 208 23.51 -25.71 14.32
N LEU A 209 24.58 -25.53 13.57
CA LEU A 209 24.68 -24.50 12.53
C LEU A 209 23.72 -24.77 11.37
N LEU A 210 23.57 -26.03 10.96
CA LEU A 210 22.63 -26.42 9.91
C LEU A 210 21.18 -26.26 10.36
N ASP A 211 20.85 -26.59 11.61
CA ASP A 211 19.51 -26.36 12.17
C ASP A 211 19.18 -24.88 12.25
N LEU A 212 20.16 -24.02 12.59
CA LEU A 212 19.97 -22.58 12.62
C LEU A 212 19.70 -22.01 11.22
N VAL A 213 20.45 -22.44 10.21
CA VAL A 213 20.19 -22.08 8.81
C VAL A 213 18.82 -22.61 8.36
N ALA A 214 18.47 -23.84 8.69
CA ALA A 214 17.20 -24.44 8.33
C ALA A 214 16.00 -23.76 9.01
N LYS A 215 16.16 -23.27 10.23
CA LYS A 215 15.15 -22.48 10.97
C LYS A 215 14.71 -21.26 10.17
N HIS A 216 15.64 -20.57 9.50
CA HIS A 216 15.39 -19.32 8.79
C HIS A 216 15.13 -19.51 7.29
N LEU A 217 15.93 -20.31 6.60
CA LEU A 217 15.86 -20.49 5.15
C LEU A 217 15.04 -21.69 4.70
N GLY A 218 14.72 -22.60 5.63
CA GLY A 218 14.03 -23.86 5.35
C GLY A 218 14.97 -25.06 5.26
N ALA A 219 14.45 -26.25 5.56
CA ALA A 219 15.22 -27.49 5.58
C ALA A 219 15.86 -27.79 4.22
N GLY A 220 17.16 -28.07 4.23
CA GLY A 220 17.95 -28.43 3.06
C GLY A 220 18.37 -27.26 2.15
N VAL A 221 18.00 -26.01 2.51
CA VAL A 221 18.45 -24.82 1.77
C VAL A 221 19.81 -24.38 2.31
N LYS A 222 20.74 -24.12 1.38
CA LYS A 222 22.08 -23.61 1.72
C LYS A 222 22.05 -22.08 1.77
N LEU A 223 22.78 -21.49 2.71
CA LEU A 223 22.92 -20.02 2.79
C LEU A 223 23.46 -19.42 1.47
N SER A 224 24.36 -20.13 0.77
CA SER A 224 24.87 -19.71 -0.53
C SER A 224 23.78 -19.59 -1.61
N GLU A 225 22.66 -20.27 -1.47
CA GLU A 225 21.53 -20.30 -2.40
C GLU A 225 20.46 -19.25 -2.05
N ALA A 226 20.63 -18.50 -0.96
CA ALA A 226 19.69 -17.44 -0.55
C ALA A 226 19.53 -16.36 -1.63
N LYS A 227 18.30 -15.87 -1.78
CA LYS A 227 17.88 -14.92 -2.81
C LYS A 227 17.66 -13.54 -2.22
N VAL A 228 17.72 -12.49 -3.05
CA VAL A 228 17.57 -11.08 -2.63
C VAL A 228 16.26 -10.82 -1.88
N ASN A 229 15.17 -11.50 -2.23
CA ASN A 229 13.89 -11.37 -1.53
C ASN A 229 13.86 -12.04 -0.13
N GLN A 230 14.95 -12.66 0.29
CA GLN A 230 15.13 -13.26 1.62
C GLN A 230 16.06 -12.40 2.52
N LEU A 231 16.30 -11.13 2.17
CA LEU A 231 17.18 -10.23 2.93
C LEU A 231 16.80 -10.14 4.41
N GLU A 232 15.52 -9.95 4.73
CA GLU A 232 15.04 -9.86 6.12
C GLU A 232 15.32 -11.15 6.90
N VAL A 233 15.15 -12.29 6.25
CA VAL A 233 15.44 -13.60 6.84
C VAL A 233 16.93 -13.79 7.09
N LEU A 234 17.79 -13.27 6.18
CA LEU A 234 19.24 -13.31 6.38
C LEU A 234 19.71 -12.40 7.51
N ILE A 235 19.07 -11.26 7.72
CA ILE A 235 19.37 -10.38 8.85
C ILE A 235 19.09 -11.11 10.17
N LEU A 236 17.93 -11.75 10.31
CA LEU A 236 17.57 -12.52 11.48
C LEU A 236 18.53 -13.70 11.72
N LEU A 237 18.94 -14.38 10.65
CA LEU A 237 19.96 -15.44 10.74
C LEU A 237 21.30 -14.90 11.23
N LEU A 238 21.73 -13.74 10.71
CA LEU A 238 22.99 -13.11 11.14
C LEU A 238 22.94 -12.69 12.60
N ASP A 239 21.82 -12.17 13.07
CA ASP A 239 21.62 -11.82 14.48
C ASP A 239 21.71 -13.06 15.40
N ASP A 240 21.02 -14.16 15.03
CA ASP A 240 21.10 -15.42 15.77
C ASP A 240 22.54 -16.01 15.78
N LEU A 241 23.29 -15.87 14.67
CA LEU A 241 24.68 -16.32 14.60
C LEU A 241 25.60 -15.48 15.49
N LYS A 242 25.39 -14.14 15.55
CA LYS A 242 26.13 -13.24 16.46
C LYS A 242 25.84 -13.52 17.92
N GLU A 243 24.57 -13.86 18.24
CA GLU A 243 24.20 -14.28 19.58
C GLU A 243 24.90 -15.59 19.99
N LEU A 244 25.00 -16.54 19.05
CA LEU A 244 25.72 -17.80 19.28
C LEU A 244 27.21 -17.57 19.49
N GLU A 245 27.86 -16.68 18.73
CA GLU A 245 29.25 -16.27 18.89
C GLU A 245 29.50 -15.65 20.28
N ALA A 246 28.66 -14.67 20.68
CA ALA A 246 28.75 -14.00 21.97
C ALA A 246 28.61 -15.00 23.15
N ASN A 247 27.73 -16.01 23.05
CA ASN A 247 27.54 -17.03 24.07
C ASN A 247 28.76 -17.97 24.20
N LEU A 248 29.55 -18.13 23.14
CA LEU A 248 30.82 -18.92 23.20
C LEU A 248 31.91 -18.13 23.89
N GLU A 249 32.06 -16.84 23.58
CA GLU A 249 33.05 -15.96 24.20
C GLU A 249 32.83 -15.81 25.74
N GLU A 250 31.57 -15.88 26.21
CA GLU A 250 31.27 -15.85 27.66
C GLU A 250 31.58 -17.16 28.41
N GLN A 251 31.85 -18.24 27.68
CA GLN A 251 32.15 -19.56 28.30
C GLN A 251 33.65 -19.92 28.36
N GLU A 252 34.50 -19.09 27.77
CA GLU A 252 35.97 -19.15 27.88
C GLU A 252 36.50 -18.24 29.02
#